data_c8cd8c4c2537e730a7bd78fb0b02e610
#
_entry.id   c8cd8c4c2537e730a7bd78fb0b02e610
#
_cell.length_a   1.000
_cell.length_b   1.000
_cell.length_c   1.000
_cell.angle_alpha   90.00
_cell.angle_beta   90.00
_cell.angle_gamma   90.00
#
_symmetry.space_group_name_H-M   'P 1'
#
loop_
_entity.id
_entity.type
_entity.pdbx_description
1 polymer ?
#
loop_
_entity_poly.entity_id
_entity_poly.type
_entity_poly.pdbx_seq_one_letter_code
_entity_poly.pdbx_strand_id
1 'polypeptide(L)'
;MKMKVILRHLVLMTALGGIGLLLPVTVLAQPATFEAGKLPNGIQILYQLEPEIRFTSVVFFFKGGQSLEKIDRAGLNYLTTRLMAEITDEDRLNQLISAGVNLTAGGRSDFSFIHLECQSQDLEKVLSLVIAGLKNPLFSGVRIDAVKKTLRLESEKEAHRLLDSALICLRQRLFPDSPYRFSLYGTEASLKSISKKEIAELYSQLVDPSRFLVLIVSDLQKETVFSLLTRYLSWVKKTESASGSASQLVNDQSQKKNLQSESDCQPYRGPAGAAVVLGFKVPGQLSEILPAAFVLEKIVGEGPGSLLWRLRQDKALAYNLNSRLEIIGRQAVIVLFLETEANKAEEALLAMKEKFSELGKTGFEKEEIKWGKMLARNSYRRQSFSRDNRLAFLSFLLANDLTSDYYNTFLDKIEAISEENLNRLVRIVFHPDQAHEV
;
A
#
# COMPACT_ATOMS: atom_id res chain seq x y z
N MET A 1 38.91 19.91 -44.47
CA MET A 1 40.10 20.73 -44.13
C MET A 1 39.67 21.63 -42.97
N LYS A 2 40.34 21.64 -41.84
CA LYS A 2 40.10 22.38 -40.59
C LYS A 2 39.21 21.68 -39.56
N MET A 3 39.76 20.62 -38.95
CA MET A 3 39.38 20.17 -37.61
C MET A 3 40.63 19.51 -36.96
N LYS A 4 41.67 20.29 -36.74
CA LYS A 4 42.98 19.87 -36.15
C LYS A 4 43.69 21.04 -35.47
N VAL A 5 43.04 21.81 -34.59
CA VAL A 5 43.73 22.88 -33.81
C VAL A 5 43.12 23.11 -32.41
N ILE A 6 42.52 22.17 -31.76
CA ILE A 6 42.15 22.30 -30.31
C ILE A 6 42.56 21.02 -29.55
N LEU A 7 43.82 20.62 -29.67
CA LEU A 7 44.37 19.55 -28.83
C LEU A 7 45.86 19.81 -28.54
N ARG A 8 46.17 20.99 -28.03
CA ARG A 8 47.59 21.31 -27.75
C ARG A 8 47.83 22.32 -26.63
N HIS A 9 46.99 22.37 -25.57
CA HIS A 9 47.29 23.17 -24.38
C HIS A 9 46.72 22.55 -23.10
N LEU A 10 46.92 21.26 -22.87
CA LEU A 10 46.66 20.68 -21.54
C LEU A 10 47.63 19.55 -21.19
N VAL A 11 48.93 19.85 -21.34
CA VAL A 11 49.99 19.03 -20.76
C VAL A 11 51.09 20.00 -20.33
N LEU A 12 51.03 20.51 -19.13
CA LEU A 12 52.16 20.89 -18.27
C LEU A 12 51.60 21.54 -16.97
N MET A 13 51.27 20.73 -16.01
CA MET A 13 51.37 21.01 -14.57
C MET A 13 51.04 19.76 -13.77
N THR A 14 51.98 18.82 -13.84
CA THR A 14 52.07 17.73 -12.86
C THR A 14 53.44 17.78 -12.26
N ALA A 15 53.55 18.22 -11.06
CA ALA A 15 54.55 17.80 -10.08
C ALA A 15 54.49 18.75 -8.89
N LEU A 16 53.76 18.36 -7.86
CA LEU A 16 54.18 18.53 -6.47
C LEU A 16 53.11 17.88 -5.53
N GLY A 17 53.49 16.81 -5.03
CA GLY A 17 53.25 16.13 -3.75
C GLY A 17 51.94 16.36 -3.04
N GLY A 18 51.13 15.33 -2.97
CA GLY A 18 50.00 15.21 -2.07
C GLY A 18 49.30 13.88 -2.31
N ILE A 19 49.84 12.78 -1.74
CA ILE A 19 49.13 11.52 -1.66
C ILE A 19 47.98 11.75 -0.66
N GLY A 20 46.90 12.36 -1.13
CA GLY A 20 45.60 12.30 -0.44
C GLY A 20 45.04 10.90 -0.66
N LEU A 21 45.09 10.06 0.35
CA LEU A 21 44.25 8.86 0.43
C LEU A 21 42.81 9.29 0.25
N LEU A 22 42.29 9.21 -0.96
CA LEU A 22 40.86 9.13 -1.24
C LEU A 22 40.39 7.79 -0.68
N LEU A 23 40.12 7.75 0.62
CA LEU A 23 39.27 6.70 1.20
C LEU A 23 37.94 6.84 0.46
N PRO A 24 37.45 5.79 -0.21
CA PRO A 24 36.09 5.81 -0.69
C PRO A 24 35.20 5.91 0.55
N VAL A 25 34.65 7.10 0.81
CA VAL A 25 33.52 7.23 1.72
C VAL A 25 32.37 6.51 1.03
N THR A 26 32.33 5.19 1.16
CA THR A 26 31.13 4.45 0.98
C THR A 26 30.21 4.88 2.14
N VAL A 27 29.52 5.99 1.95
CA VAL A 27 28.30 6.25 2.72
C VAL A 27 27.33 5.17 2.27
N LEU A 28 27.45 4.00 2.89
CA LEU A 28 26.38 3.05 2.95
C LEU A 28 25.28 3.78 3.75
N ALA A 29 24.38 4.44 3.04
CA ALA A 29 23.16 4.94 3.65
C ALA A 29 22.54 3.74 4.34
N GLN A 30 22.69 3.68 5.67
CA GLN A 30 22.02 2.66 6.46
C GLN A 30 20.54 2.79 6.19
N PRO A 31 19.82 1.68 6.02
CA PRO A 31 18.38 1.76 5.87
C PRO A 31 17.83 2.51 7.06
N ALA A 32 17.08 3.56 6.77
CA ALA A 32 16.48 4.41 7.77
C ALA A 32 15.60 3.55 8.70
N THR A 33 16.00 3.41 9.95
CA THR A 33 15.34 2.54 10.94
C THR A 33 14.24 3.30 11.68
N PHE A 34 13.14 2.62 12.00
CA PHE A 34 12.10 3.15 12.86
C PHE A 34 12.31 2.69 14.30
N GLU A 35 12.24 3.64 15.22
CA GLU A 35 12.27 3.40 16.65
C GLU A 35 10.85 3.31 17.21
N ALA A 36 10.57 2.27 17.98
CA ALA A 36 9.29 2.09 18.64
C ALA A 36 9.25 2.85 19.99
N GLY A 37 8.09 3.39 20.30
CA GLY A 37 7.78 4.01 21.58
C GLY A 37 6.29 3.89 21.90
N LYS A 38 5.89 4.34 23.08
CA LYS A 38 4.50 4.27 23.54
C LYS A 38 4.16 5.51 24.37
N LEU A 39 3.01 6.12 24.10
CA LEU A 39 2.47 7.21 24.92
C LEU A 39 1.84 6.66 26.23
N PRO A 40 1.69 7.52 27.27
CA PRO A 40 1.07 7.10 28.54
C PRO A 40 -0.33 6.49 28.40
N ASN A 41 -1.10 6.91 27.40
CA ASN A 41 -2.44 6.38 27.11
C ASN A 41 -2.46 5.08 26.29
N GLY A 42 -1.28 4.56 25.94
CA GLY A 42 -1.14 3.29 25.25
C GLY A 42 -0.97 3.36 23.73
N ILE A 43 -1.10 4.53 23.10
CA ILE A 43 -0.84 4.70 21.68
C ILE A 43 0.62 4.36 21.38
N GLN A 44 0.84 3.50 20.38
CA GLN A 44 2.18 3.18 19.89
C GLN A 44 2.65 4.27 18.92
N ILE A 45 3.94 4.61 18.99
CA ILE A 45 4.59 5.54 18.07
C ILE A 45 5.75 4.83 17.41
N LEU A 46 5.87 4.99 16.10
CA LEU A 46 7.06 4.63 15.35
C LEU A 46 7.68 5.91 14.79
N TYR A 47 8.87 6.20 15.24
CA TYR A 47 9.59 7.43 14.96
C TYR A 47 10.85 7.14 14.16
N GLN A 48 11.15 8.02 13.18
CA GLN A 48 12.39 8.03 12.42
C GLN A 48 12.95 9.45 12.38
N LEU A 49 14.19 9.60 12.81
CA LEU A 49 14.94 10.86 12.67
C LEU A 49 15.46 11.01 11.24
N GLU A 50 15.20 12.14 10.61
CA GLU A 50 15.72 12.51 9.28
C GLU A 50 16.17 14.00 9.31
N PRO A 51 17.38 14.30 9.80
CA PRO A 51 17.81 15.66 10.12
C PRO A 51 18.04 16.55 8.91
N GLU A 52 18.18 15.96 7.71
CA GLU A 52 18.56 16.71 6.50
C GLU A 52 17.42 17.56 5.90
N ILE A 53 16.18 17.30 6.28
CA ILE A 53 15.00 17.91 5.65
C ILE A 53 14.08 18.47 6.73
N ARG A 54 13.89 19.77 6.74
CA ARG A 54 13.07 20.50 7.75
C ARG A 54 11.56 20.34 7.53
N PHE A 55 11.12 19.13 7.33
CA PHE A 55 9.72 18.75 7.17
C PHE A 55 9.42 17.54 8.06
N THR A 56 8.24 17.56 8.64
CA THR A 56 7.69 16.44 9.40
C THR A 56 6.52 15.82 8.66
N SER A 57 6.56 14.50 8.54
CA SER A 57 5.49 13.67 7.98
C SER A 57 4.91 12.80 9.08
N VAL A 58 3.60 12.90 9.33
CA VAL A 58 2.89 12.16 10.38
C VAL A 58 1.74 11.37 9.76
N VAL A 59 1.70 10.07 10.05
CA VAL A 59 0.56 9.22 9.72
C VAL A 59 -0.16 8.83 11.02
N PHE A 60 -1.38 9.30 11.19
CA PHE A 60 -2.32 8.71 12.12
C PHE A 60 -2.88 7.45 11.46
N PHE A 61 -2.41 6.32 11.94
CA PHE A 61 -2.73 5.00 11.41
C PHE A 61 -3.81 4.35 12.28
N PHE A 62 -4.81 3.77 11.62
CA PHE A 62 -5.90 3.05 12.27
C PHE A 62 -5.98 1.64 11.71
N LYS A 63 -5.71 0.64 12.56
CA LYS A 63 -5.74 -0.77 12.17
C LYS A 63 -7.16 -1.25 11.90
N GLY A 64 -7.37 -1.92 10.78
CA GLY A 64 -8.63 -2.57 10.45
C GLY A 64 -9.10 -2.33 9.01
N GLY A 65 -9.20 -1.11 8.54
CA GLY A 65 -9.60 -0.82 7.16
C GLY A 65 -10.94 -1.45 6.78
N GLN A 66 -11.02 -1.93 5.54
CA GLN A 66 -12.19 -2.62 4.99
C GLN A 66 -12.55 -3.90 5.77
N SER A 67 -11.57 -4.52 6.45
CA SER A 67 -11.83 -5.71 7.28
C SER A 67 -12.81 -5.47 8.44
N LEU A 68 -13.06 -4.23 8.81
CA LEU A 68 -14.04 -3.87 9.84
C LEU A 68 -15.47 -3.69 9.31
N GLU A 69 -15.64 -3.79 8.00
CA GLU A 69 -16.93 -3.60 7.35
C GLU A 69 -17.74 -4.91 7.33
N LYS A 70 -19.07 -4.78 7.38
CA LYS A 70 -19.96 -5.86 6.97
C LYS A 70 -20.11 -5.82 5.45
N ILE A 71 -20.45 -6.95 4.85
CA ILE A 71 -20.62 -7.08 3.39
C ILE A 71 -21.62 -6.04 2.83
N ASP A 72 -22.70 -5.75 3.55
CA ASP A 72 -23.73 -4.78 3.18
C ASP A 72 -23.40 -3.33 3.56
N ARG A 73 -22.20 -3.09 4.12
CA ARG A 73 -21.70 -1.77 4.55
C ARG A 73 -20.36 -1.40 3.91
N ALA A 74 -20.11 -1.92 2.71
CA ALA A 74 -18.90 -1.57 1.95
C ALA A 74 -18.76 -0.05 1.81
N GLY A 75 -17.55 0.47 2.04
CA GLY A 75 -17.23 1.89 2.02
C GLY A 75 -17.38 2.62 3.35
N LEU A 76 -17.91 1.96 4.40
CA LEU A 76 -18.09 2.58 5.72
C LEU A 76 -16.76 3.06 6.31
N ASN A 77 -15.70 2.27 6.19
CA ASN A 77 -14.38 2.63 6.74
C ASN A 77 -13.80 3.85 6.02
N TYR A 78 -13.83 3.86 4.70
CA TYR A 78 -13.32 4.97 3.91
C TYR A 78 -14.12 6.26 4.18
N LEU A 79 -15.47 6.17 4.21
CA LEU A 79 -16.36 7.27 4.54
C LEU A 79 -16.04 7.86 5.91
N THR A 80 -15.93 7.00 6.94
CA THR A 80 -15.62 7.43 8.31
C THR A 80 -14.27 8.13 8.39
N THR A 81 -13.24 7.55 7.77
CA THR A 81 -11.88 8.12 7.80
C THR A 81 -11.81 9.46 7.07
N ARG A 82 -12.53 9.63 5.96
CA ARG A 82 -12.63 10.93 5.27
C ARG A 82 -13.28 11.98 6.14
N LEU A 83 -14.38 11.63 6.82
CA LEU A 83 -15.07 12.53 7.73
C LEU A 83 -14.24 12.90 8.96
N MET A 84 -13.39 11.97 9.46
CA MET A 84 -12.43 12.25 10.55
C MET A 84 -11.37 13.27 10.20
N ALA A 85 -11.00 13.34 8.92
CA ALA A 85 -9.96 14.25 8.43
C ALA A 85 -10.51 15.60 7.97
N GLU A 86 -11.84 15.78 7.93
CA GLU A 86 -12.42 17.04 7.49
C GLU A 86 -12.19 18.17 8.49
N ILE A 87 -11.66 19.27 8.01
CA ILE A 87 -11.56 20.53 8.76
C ILE A 87 -12.73 21.40 8.35
N THR A 88 -13.75 21.46 9.20
CA THR A 88 -15.02 22.17 8.93
C THR A 88 -15.03 23.62 9.38
N ASP A 89 -14.07 24.02 10.21
CA ASP A 89 -13.86 25.37 10.68
C ASP A 89 -13.00 26.12 9.66
N GLU A 90 -13.54 27.21 9.12
CA GLU A 90 -12.90 27.99 8.04
C GLU A 90 -11.58 28.64 8.49
N ASP A 91 -11.54 29.16 9.71
CA ASP A 91 -10.33 29.79 10.25
C ASP A 91 -9.21 28.75 10.41
N ARG A 92 -9.52 27.55 10.90
CA ARG A 92 -8.56 26.45 10.98
C ARG A 92 -8.09 26.01 9.61
N LEU A 93 -9.01 25.87 8.66
CA LEU A 93 -8.67 25.51 7.28
C LEU A 93 -7.70 26.52 6.67
N ASN A 94 -8.01 27.82 6.80
CA ASN A 94 -7.16 28.91 6.31
C ASN A 94 -5.77 28.91 6.98
N GLN A 95 -5.69 28.60 8.26
CA GLN A 95 -4.42 28.48 8.96
C GLN A 95 -3.58 27.29 8.46
N LEU A 96 -4.19 26.14 8.18
CA LEU A 96 -3.51 24.98 7.60
C LEU A 96 -3.04 25.25 6.17
N ILE A 97 -3.88 25.88 5.34
CA ILE A 97 -3.51 26.28 3.98
C ILE A 97 -2.32 27.25 4.01
N SER A 98 -2.38 28.26 4.89
CA SER A 98 -1.31 29.27 5.03
C SER A 98 0.01 28.67 5.53
N ALA A 99 -0.05 27.58 6.29
CA ALA A 99 1.12 26.84 6.73
C ALA A 99 1.63 25.82 5.69
N GLY A 100 1.01 25.76 4.50
CA GLY A 100 1.41 24.85 3.43
C GLY A 100 1.24 23.37 3.78
N VAL A 101 0.26 23.04 4.63
CA VAL A 101 0.03 21.67 5.10
C VAL A 101 -0.58 20.84 3.97
N ASN A 102 0.05 19.67 3.72
CA ASN A 102 -0.56 18.61 2.93
C ASN A 102 -1.28 17.65 3.88
N LEU A 103 -2.61 17.52 3.73
CA LEU A 103 -3.43 16.64 4.54
C LEU A 103 -4.22 15.71 3.64
N THR A 104 -3.97 14.40 3.76
CA THR A 104 -4.67 13.36 3.02
C THR A 104 -5.26 12.33 3.95
N ALA A 105 -6.35 11.67 3.56
CA ALA A 105 -6.96 10.62 4.34
C ALA A 105 -7.59 9.57 3.41
N GLY A 106 -7.58 8.31 3.86
CA GLY A 106 -8.16 7.23 3.10
C GLY A 106 -8.18 5.90 3.84
N GLY A 107 -8.88 4.95 3.22
CA GLY A 107 -8.92 3.56 3.66
C GLY A 107 -8.11 2.65 2.74
N ARG A 108 -7.71 1.52 3.29
CA ARG A 108 -7.11 0.38 2.60
C ARG A 108 -7.84 -0.89 3.05
N SER A 109 -7.44 -2.02 2.51
CA SER A 109 -8.03 -3.31 2.90
C SER A 109 -7.96 -3.54 4.41
N ASP A 110 -6.80 -3.34 5.03
CA ASP A 110 -6.53 -3.73 6.41
C ASP A 110 -6.17 -2.57 7.35
N PHE A 111 -6.22 -1.33 6.86
CA PHE A 111 -6.02 -0.12 7.66
C PHE A 111 -6.64 1.11 7.03
N SER A 112 -6.76 2.16 7.82
CA SER A 112 -7.04 3.50 7.33
C SER A 112 -6.05 4.50 7.93
N PHE A 113 -5.96 5.67 7.33
CA PHE A 113 -4.94 6.65 7.69
C PHE A 113 -5.40 8.09 7.47
N ILE A 114 -4.83 8.97 8.28
CA ILE A 114 -4.78 10.41 8.03
C ILE A 114 -3.30 10.76 7.99
N HIS A 115 -2.83 11.25 6.85
CA HIS A 115 -1.44 11.62 6.63
C HIS A 115 -1.33 13.12 6.51
N LEU A 116 -0.48 13.73 7.30
CA LEU A 116 -0.16 15.14 7.26
C LEU A 116 1.34 15.36 7.05
N GLU A 117 1.66 16.39 6.28
CA GLU A 117 3.01 16.88 6.08
C GLU A 117 3.03 18.39 6.31
N CYS A 118 4.04 18.87 7.03
CA CYS A 118 4.24 20.29 7.30
C CYS A 118 5.72 20.61 7.52
N GLN A 119 6.05 21.90 7.49
CA GLN A 119 7.35 22.34 7.98
C GLN A 119 7.47 22.00 9.47
N SER A 120 8.62 21.49 9.89
CA SER A 120 8.80 21.01 11.28
C SER A 120 8.64 22.10 12.33
N GLN A 121 8.97 23.35 11.99
CA GLN A 121 8.75 24.50 12.89
C GLN A 121 7.26 24.77 13.17
N ASP A 122 6.36 24.34 12.28
CA ASP A 122 4.93 24.54 12.41
C ASP A 122 4.20 23.33 13.02
N LEU A 123 4.94 22.24 13.32
CA LEU A 123 4.36 20.97 13.74
C LEU A 123 3.40 21.12 14.94
N GLU A 124 3.78 21.88 15.97
CA GLU A 124 2.91 22.04 17.14
C GLU A 124 1.58 22.71 16.78
N LYS A 125 1.63 23.79 16.01
CA LYS A 125 0.43 24.49 15.53
C LYS A 125 -0.44 23.57 14.67
N VAL A 126 0.16 22.87 13.72
CA VAL A 126 -0.54 21.97 12.80
C VAL A 126 -1.18 20.80 13.56
N LEU A 127 -0.46 20.16 14.49
CA LEU A 127 -1.02 19.11 15.33
C LEU A 127 -2.22 19.61 16.14
N SER A 128 -2.14 20.82 16.71
CA SER A 128 -3.24 21.39 17.49
C SER A 128 -4.52 21.54 16.66
N LEU A 129 -4.40 21.98 15.40
CA LEU A 129 -5.53 22.20 14.50
C LEU A 129 -6.13 20.88 13.98
N VAL A 130 -5.28 19.96 13.54
CA VAL A 130 -5.72 18.68 12.97
C VAL A 130 -6.33 17.78 14.05
N ILE A 131 -5.67 17.67 15.22
CA ILE A 131 -6.16 16.83 16.32
C ILE A 131 -7.44 17.39 16.94
N ALA A 132 -7.64 18.69 16.94
CA ALA A 132 -8.91 19.28 17.39
C ALA A 132 -10.09 18.82 16.50
N GLY A 133 -9.89 18.69 15.20
CA GLY A 133 -10.87 18.11 14.26
C GLY A 133 -11.05 16.60 14.50
N LEU A 134 -9.94 15.87 14.60
CA LEU A 134 -9.96 14.43 14.85
C LEU A 134 -10.67 14.06 16.16
N LYS A 135 -10.47 14.85 17.23
CA LYS A 135 -11.11 14.64 18.54
C LYS A 135 -12.62 14.83 18.51
N ASN A 136 -13.10 15.79 17.72
CA ASN A 136 -14.51 16.14 17.65
C ASN A 136 -14.96 16.23 16.18
N PRO A 137 -15.01 15.12 15.46
CA PRO A 137 -15.41 15.14 14.04
C PRO A 137 -16.89 15.52 13.90
N LEU A 138 -17.19 16.38 12.95
CA LEU A 138 -18.56 16.84 12.68
C LEU A 138 -19.28 15.86 11.75
N PHE A 139 -19.97 14.90 12.28
CA PHE A 139 -20.80 13.97 11.52
C PHE A 139 -22.20 14.57 11.23
N SER A 140 -22.26 15.67 10.50
CA SER A 140 -23.54 16.26 10.07
C SER A 140 -24.07 15.54 8.82
N GLY A 141 -25.41 15.53 8.65
CA GLY A 141 -26.04 14.91 7.47
C GLY A 141 -25.50 15.47 6.16
N VAL A 142 -25.37 16.80 6.05
CA VAL A 142 -24.85 17.48 4.86
C VAL A 142 -23.44 17.00 4.49
N ARG A 143 -22.56 16.84 5.49
CA ARG A 143 -21.18 16.37 5.26
C ARG A 143 -21.14 14.91 4.87
N ILE A 144 -21.91 14.06 5.58
CA ILE A 144 -22.03 12.65 5.26
C ILE A 144 -22.50 12.48 3.80
N ASP A 145 -23.52 13.19 3.39
CA ASP A 145 -24.06 13.12 2.02
C ASP A 145 -23.05 13.64 0.98
N ALA A 146 -22.31 14.69 1.28
CA ALA A 146 -21.25 15.21 0.40
C ALA A 146 -20.13 14.17 0.19
N VAL A 147 -19.65 13.53 1.27
CA VAL A 147 -18.59 12.50 1.15
C VAL A 147 -19.15 11.26 0.47
N LYS A 148 -20.37 10.78 0.78
CA LYS A 148 -21.02 9.68 0.06
C LYS A 148 -21.11 9.94 -1.44
N LYS A 149 -21.47 11.16 -1.85
CA LYS A 149 -21.49 11.53 -3.28
C LYS A 149 -20.12 11.43 -3.92
N THR A 150 -19.07 11.89 -3.22
CA THR A 150 -17.68 11.76 -3.71
C THR A 150 -17.29 10.30 -3.87
N LEU A 151 -17.56 9.45 -2.86
CA LEU A 151 -17.21 8.03 -2.92
C LEU A 151 -17.96 7.30 -4.04
N ARG A 152 -19.22 7.63 -4.26
CA ARG A 152 -19.98 7.08 -5.39
C ARG A 152 -19.33 7.42 -6.72
N LEU A 153 -18.91 8.66 -6.93
CA LEU A 153 -18.23 9.08 -8.16
C LEU A 153 -16.88 8.34 -8.34
N GLU A 154 -16.12 8.12 -7.26
CA GLU A 154 -14.86 7.35 -7.34
C GLU A 154 -15.14 5.88 -7.65
N SER A 155 -16.15 5.26 -7.05
CA SER A 155 -16.58 3.89 -7.38
C SER A 155 -17.04 3.76 -8.84
N GLU A 156 -17.80 4.72 -9.35
CA GLU A 156 -18.22 4.79 -10.77
C GLU A 156 -17.00 4.91 -11.70
N LYS A 157 -16.02 5.74 -11.36
CA LYS A 157 -14.77 5.88 -12.14
C LYS A 157 -13.97 4.58 -12.18
N GLU A 158 -13.83 3.88 -11.06
CA GLU A 158 -13.17 2.57 -11.02
C GLU A 158 -13.90 1.56 -11.92
N ALA A 159 -15.23 1.51 -11.83
CA ALA A 159 -16.04 0.60 -12.62
C ALA A 159 -15.92 0.82 -14.14
N HIS A 160 -15.54 2.02 -14.58
CA HIS A 160 -15.40 2.37 -16.01
C HIS A 160 -13.94 2.44 -16.49
N ARG A 161 -12.97 2.03 -15.68
CA ARG A 161 -11.58 1.83 -16.11
C ARG A 161 -11.31 0.36 -16.36
N LEU A 162 -10.67 0.04 -17.47
CA LEU A 162 -10.41 -1.34 -17.90
C LEU A 162 -9.79 -2.19 -16.80
N LEU A 163 -8.63 -1.76 -16.31
CA LEU A 163 -7.89 -2.52 -15.29
C LEU A 163 -8.59 -2.50 -13.93
N ASP A 164 -9.10 -1.35 -13.48
CA ASP A 164 -9.70 -1.23 -12.14
C ASP A 164 -10.97 -2.10 -12.05
N SER A 165 -11.80 -2.12 -13.07
CA SER A 165 -13.00 -2.98 -13.11
C SER A 165 -12.64 -4.46 -13.12
N ALA A 166 -11.61 -4.86 -13.87
CA ALA A 166 -11.13 -6.23 -13.87
C ALA A 166 -10.56 -6.64 -12.50
N LEU A 167 -9.85 -5.74 -11.82
CA LEU A 167 -9.36 -5.99 -10.45
C LEU A 167 -10.49 -6.13 -9.43
N ILE A 168 -11.59 -5.36 -9.55
CA ILE A 168 -12.78 -5.54 -8.72
C ILE A 168 -13.38 -6.94 -8.95
N CYS A 169 -13.52 -7.37 -10.19
CA CYS A 169 -14.01 -8.70 -10.51
C CYS A 169 -13.09 -9.81 -9.99
N LEU A 170 -11.78 -9.63 -10.10
CA LEU A 170 -10.82 -10.56 -9.52
C LEU A 170 -10.99 -10.68 -7.99
N ARG A 171 -11.14 -9.55 -7.28
CA ARG A 171 -11.37 -9.55 -5.82
C ARG A 171 -12.66 -10.29 -5.43
N GLN A 172 -13.72 -10.16 -6.24
CA GLN A 172 -14.96 -10.90 -6.00
C GLN A 172 -14.75 -12.41 -6.11
N ARG A 173 -13.92 -12.88 -7.04
CA ARG A 173 -13.58 -14.29 -7.18
C ARG A 173 -12.64 -14.80 -6.10
N LEU A 174 -11.66 -13.97 -5.69
CA LEU A 174 -10.68 -14.32 -4.65
C LEU A 174 -11.29 -14.32 -3.24
N PHE A 175 -12.25 -13.42 -2.95
CA PHE A 175 -12.79 -13.17 -1.61
C PHE A 175 -14.34 -13.09 -1.62
N PRO A 176 -15.06 -14.12 -2.11
CA PRO A 176 -16.50 -14.07 -2.35
C PRO A 176 -17.33 -13.77 -1.09
N ASP A 177 -16.91 -14.27 0.05
CA ASP A 177 -17.61 -14.17 1.33
C ASP A 177 -17.01 -13.11 2.27
N SER A 178 -16.31 -12.11 1.72
CA SER A 178 -15.61 -11.11 2.49
C SER A 178 -15.92 -9.68 2.01
N PRO A 179 -15.86 -8.66 2.89
CA PRO A 179 -15.94 -7.26 2.48
C PRO A 179 -14.88 -6.87 1.43
N TYR A 180 -13.77 -7.57 1.37
CA TYR A 180 -12.70 -7.33 0.39
C TYR A 180 -13.11 -7.51 -1.08
N ARG A 181 -14.27 -8.16 -1.33
CA ARG A 181 -14.84 -8.31 -2.67
C ARG A 181 -15.24 -6.99 -3.33
N PHE A 182 -15.47 -5.95 -2.56
CA PHE A 182 -15.94 -4.65 -3.02
C PHE A 182 -14.80 -3.64 -3.19
N SER A 183 -15.09 -2.58 -3.97
CA SER A 183 -14.27 -1.38 -3.97
C SER A 183 -14.16 -0.78 -2.56
N LEU A 184 -13.02 -0.17 -2.24
CA LEU A 184 -12.83 0.59 -0.99
C LEU A 184 -13.82 1.75 -0.86
N TYR A 185 -14.34 2.25 -1.97
CA TYR A 185 -15.32 3.35 -2.00
C TYR A 185 -16.76 2.86 -1.77
N GLY A 186 -16.98 1.53 -1.67
CA GLY A 186 -18.30 0.95 -1.50
C GLY A 186 -19.11 0.87 -2.80
N THR A 187 -20.40 0.60 -2.67
CA THR A 187 -21.38 0.55 -3.74
C THR A 187 -22.45 1.62 -3.51
N GLU A 188 -23.22 1.98 -4.51
CA GLU A 188 -24.34 2.91 -4.34
C GLU A 188 -25.33 2.42 -3.26
N ALA A 189 -25.65 1.12 -3.27
CA ALA A 189 -26.56 0.52 -2.30
C ALA A 189 -25.99 0.55 -0.87
N SER A 190 -24.73 0.17 -0.68
CA SER A 190 -24.10 0.19 0.65
C SER A 190 -23.96 1.60 1.19
N LEU A 191 -23.48 2.55 0.37
CA LEU A 191 -23.34 3.95 0.78
C LEU A 191 -24.68 4.58 1.20
N LYS A 192 -25.76 4.27 0.48
CA LYS A 192 -27.12 4.74 0.82
C LYS A 192 -27.57 4.21 2.18
N SER A 193 -27.25 2.96 2.51
CA SER A 193 -27.68 2.30 3.75
C SER A 193 -26.87 2.69 4.98
N ILE A 194 -25.64 3.19 4.85
CA ILE A 194 -24.78 3.59 5.98
C ILE A 194 -25.41 4.74 6.75
N SER A 195 -25.60 4.55 8.06
CA SER A 195 -26.16 5.52 8.99
C SER A 195 -25.08 6.33 9.72
N LYS A 196 -25.47 7.50 10.26
CA LYS A 196 -24.62 8.31 11.13
C LYS A 196 -24.18 7.54 12.39
N LYS A 197 -25.04 6.66 12.93
CA LYS A 197 -24.73 5.84 14.10
C LYS A 197 -23.57 4.89 13.81
N GLU A 198 -23.60 4.18 12.69
CA GLU A 198 -22.54 3.27 12.27
C GLU A 198 -21.19 4.00 12.05
N ILE A 199 -21.24 5.22 11.49
CA ILE A 199 -20.05 6.09 11.35
C ILE A 199 -19.45 6.41 12.72
N ALA A 200 -20.28 6.81 13.69
CA ALA A 200 -19.83 7.15 15.04
C ALA A 200 -19.30 5.93 15.80
N GLU A 201 -19.92 4.77 15.65
CA GLU A 201 -19.46 3.50 16.24
C GLU A 201 -18.11 3.09 15.68
N LEU A 202 -17.91 3.16 14.36
CA LEU A 202 -16.63 2.84 13.75
C LEU A 202 -15.55 3.85 14.15
N TYR A 203 -15.87 5.14 14.20
CA TYR A 203 -14.94 6.17 14.69
C TYR A 203 -14.44 5.82 16.10
N SER A 204 -15.33 5.45 17.02
CA SER A 204 -14.96 5.07 18.39
C SER A 204 -14.02 3.87 18.44
N GLN A 205 -14.19 2.91 17.52
CA GLN A 205 -13.31 1.76 17.40
C GLN A 205 -11.94 2.12 16.83
N LEU A 206 -11.90 3.02 15.84
CA LEU A 206 -10.66 3.43 15.18
C LEU A 206 -9.75 4.24 16.10
N VAL A 207 -10.31 5.10 16.95
CA VAL A 207 -9.51 5.92 17.89
C VAL A 207 -9.12 5.20 19.17
N ASP A 208 -9.45 3.91 19.32
CA ASP A 208 -8.98 3.11 20.46
C ASP A 208 -7.45 2.90 20.39
N PRO A 209 -6.69 3.04 21.50
CA PRO A 209 -5.24 2.88 21.51
C PRO A 209 -4.73 1.52 21.03
N SER A 210 -5.57 0.47 21.01
CA SER A 210 -5.19 -0.83 20.45
C SER A 210 -5.18 -0.86 18.92
N ARG A 211 -5.82 0.11 18.27
CA ARG A 211 -5.91 0.26 16.82
C ARG A 211 -5.24 1.51 16.29
N PHE A 212 -5.14 2.54 17.13
CA PHE A 212 -4.58 3.84 16.77
C PHE A 212 -3.08 3.88 17.06
N LEU A 213 -2.27 4.06 16.02
CA LEU A 213 -0.83 4.24 16.08
C LEU A 213 -0.44 5.55 15.41
N VAL A 214 0.74 6.08 15.73
CA VAL A 214 1.31 7.24 15.04
C VAL A 214 2.66 6.85 14.45
N LEU A 215 2.79 7.05 13.14
CA LEU A 215 4.05 6.88 12.42
C LEU A 215 4.56 8.27 12.06
N ILE A 216 5.85 8.52 12.31
CA ILE A 216 6.40 9.86 12.11
C ILE A 216 7.83 9.81 11.60
N VAL A 217 8.10 10.64 10.61
CA VAL A 217 9.45 10.94 10.10
C VAL A 217 9.67 12.45 10.25
N SER A 218 10.72 12.85 10.99
CA SER A 218 10.95 14.26 11.34
C SER A 218 12.43 14.55 11.51
N ASP A 219 12.84 15.80 11.35
CA ASP A 219 14.13 16.34 11.75
C ASP A 219 14.17 16.80 13.23
N LEU A 220 13.00 16.89 13.88
CA LEU A 220 12.91 17.21 15.31
C LEU A 220 13.33 16.00 16.14
N GLN A 221 13.94 16.27 17.31
CA GLN A 221 14.32 15.21 18.22
C GLN A 221 13.10 14.45 18.77
N LYS A 222 13.28 13.16 19.03
CA LYS A 222 12.24 12.23 19.48
C LYS A 222 11.48 12.76 20.70
N GLU A 223 12.18 13.30 21.67
CA GLU A 223 11.61 13.82 22.92
C GLU A 223 10.63 14.97 22.67
N THR A 224 10.96 15.86 21.74
CA THR A 224 10.10 16.99 21.34
C THR A 224 8.81 16.44 20.72
N VAL A 225 8.93 15.53 19.75
CA VAL A 225 7.79 14.92 19.07
C VAL A 225 6.91 14.16 20.06
N PHE A 226 7.48 13.35 20.94
CA PHE A 226 6.74 12.58 21.94
C PHE A 226 6.01 13.48 22.94
N SER A 227 6.63 14.57 23.35
CA SER A 227 6.00 15.56 24.23
C SER A 227 4.75 16.19 23.57
N LEU A 228 4.87 16.60 22.32
CA LEU A 228 3.74 17.15 21.55
C LEU A 228 2.61 16.11 21.41
N LEU A 229 2.92 14.90 20.95
CA LEU A 229 1.92 13.84 20.78
C LEU A 229 1.26 13.46 22.11
N THR A 230 2.02 13.40 23.21
CA THR A 230 1.46 13.14 24.55
C THR A 230 0.44 14.21 24.94
N ARG A 231 0.75 15.48 24.70
CA ARG A 231 -0.14 16.60 25.02
C ARG A 231 -1.41 16.54 24.18
N TYR A 232 -1.29 16.42 22.87
CA TYR A 232 -2.43 16.55 21.95
C TYR A 232 -3.27 15.28 21.85
N LEU A 233 -2.72 14.09 22.10
CA LEU A 233 -3.45 12.81 22.04
C LEU A 233 -3.90 12.29 23.43
N SER A 234 -3.73 13.05 24.51
CA SER A 234 -4.13 12.67 25.87
C SER A 234 -5.63 12.33 26.03
N TRP A 235 -6.48 12.83 25.13
CA TRP A 235 -7.92 12.56 25.12
C TRP A 235 -8.27 11.15 24.65
N VAL A 236 -7.39 10.46 23.93
CA VAL A 236 -7.62 9.10 23.46
C VAL A 236 -7.61 8.15 24.65
N LYS A 237 -8.70 7.42 24.85
CA LYS A 237 -8.88 6.49 25.96
C LYS A 237 -9.22 5.11 25.43
N LYS A 238 -8.84 4.07 26.16
CA LYS A 238 -9.23 2.70 25.88
C LYS A 238 -10.75 2.57 25.99
N THR A 239 -11.37 2.00 24.97
CA THR A 239 -12.82 1.75 24.94
C THR A 239 -13.10 0.39 25.59
N GLU A 240 -14.03 0.33 26.54
CA GLU A 240 -14.40 -0.93 27.23
C GLU A 240 -14.94 -2.00 26.26
N SER A 241 -15.45 -1.59 25.10
CA SER A 241 -16.02 -2.46 24.08
C SER A 241 -14.97 -3.08 23.11
N ALA A 242 -13.69 -2.72 23.21
CA ALA A 242 -12.67 -3.15 22.23
C ALA A 242 -12.09 -4.55 22.51
N SER A 243 -12.61 -5.30 23.48
CA SER A 243 -12.15 -6.65 23.84
C SER A 243 -12.54 -7.75 22.83
N GLY A 244 -13.27 -7.43 21.76
CA GLY A 244 -13.52 -8.32 20.64
C GLY A 244 -12.28 -8.45 19.75
N SER A 245 -11.56 -9.55 19.86
CA SER A 245 -10.41 -9.89 19.03
C SER A 245 -10.72 -9.72 17.54
N ALA A 246 -9.82 -9.07 16.79
CA ALA A 246 -9.91 -8.93 15.32
C ALA A 246 -10.02 -10.28 14.58
N SER A 247 -9.69 -11.39 15.25
CA SER A 247 -9.84 -12.76 14.75
C SER A 247 -11.26 -13.31 14.81
N GLN A 248 -12.22 -12.66 15.48
CA GLN A 248 -13.59 -13.17 15.59
C GLN A 248 -14.51 -12.74 14.44
N LEU A 249 -14.17 -11.72 13.67
CA LEU A 249 -15.03 -11.24 12.57
C LEU A 249 -14.96 -12.12 11.31
N VAL A 250 -13.95 -12.98 11.19
CA VAL A 250 -13.81 -13.90 10.04
C VAL A 250 -14.67 -15.18 10.23
N ASN A 251 -15.16 -15.47 11.44
CA ASN A 251 -15.83 -16.74 11.76
C ASN A 251 -17.35 -16.64 12.01
N ASP A 252 -17.99 -15.51 11.75
CA ASP A 252 -19.46 -15.47 11.84
C ASP A 252 -20.11 -16.11 10.61
N GLN A 253 -20.16 -17.45 10.64
CA GLN A 253 -20.82 -18.28 9.62
C GLN A 253 -22.35 -18.13 9.61
N SER A 254 -22.95 -17.29 10.47
CA SER A 254 -24.39 -17.15 10.60
C SER A 254 -25.06 -16.28 9.53
N GLN A 255 -24.29 -15.64 8.62
CA GLN A 255 -24.84 -14.81 7.54
C GLN A 255 -24.85 -15.48 6.15
N LYS A 256 -24.87 -16.82 6.08
CA LYS A 256 -25.16 -17.53 4.81
C LYS A 256 -26.64 -17.34 4.42
N LYS A 257 -27.08 -16.13 4.15
CA LYS A 257 -28.36 -15.87 3.51
C LYS A 257 -28.11 -15.33 2.10
N ASN A 258 -28.32 -16.23 1.13
CA ASN A 258 -28.57 -15.93 -0.29
C ASN A 258 -27.79 -14.74 -0.90
N LEU A 259 -26.47 -14.73 -0.79
CA LEU A 259 -25.64 -14.07 -1.77
C LEU A 259 -25.60 -15.02 -2.98
N GLN A 260 -26.13 -14.57 -4.11
CA GLN A 260 -26.07 -15.30 -5.37
C GLN A 260 -24.61 -15.76 -5.55
N SER A 261 -24.42 -17.06 -5.43
CA SER A 261 -23.16 -17.73 -5.67
C SER A 261 -22.89 -17.65 -7.16
N GLU A 262 -21.70 -17.28 -7.51
CA GLU A 262 -21.13 -16.90 -8.79
C GLU A 262 -21.34 -15.42 -9.06
N SER A 263 -20.31 -14.66 -8.78
CA SER A 263 -20.30 -13.27 -9.17
C SER A 263 -20.17 -13.24 -10.71
N ASP A 264 -21.28 -13.01 -11.38
CA ASP A 264 -21.32 -12.64 -12.80
C ASP A 264 -20.68 -11.25 -13.02
N CYS A 265 -19.64 -10.94 -12.24
CA CYS A 265 -18.91 -9.71 -12.43
C CYS A 265 -18.28 -9.71 -13.81
N GLN A 266 -18.81 -8.89 -14.67
CA GLN A 266 -18.22 -8.63 -15.96
C GLN A 266 -17.38 -7.36 -15.89
N PRO A 267 -16.09 -7.44 -16.20
CA PRO A 267 -15.24 -6.24 -16.22
C PRO A 267 -15.69 -5.33 -17.35
N TYR A 268 -15.49 -4.04 -17.16
CA TYR A 268 -15.74 -3.05 -18.19
C TYR A 268 -14.87 -3.35 -19.42
N ARG A 269 -15.51 -3.37 -20.58
CA ARG A 269 -14.85 -3.48 -21.89
C ARG A 269 -15.00 -2.16 -22.61
N GLY A 270 -13.90 -1.51 -22.90
CA GLY A 270 -13.91 -0.32 -23.75
C GLY A 270 -14.19 -0.68 -25.21
N PRO A 271 -14.54 0.29 -26.05
CA PRO A 271 -14.86 0.04 -27.47
C PRO A 271 -13.68 -0.55 -28.26
N ALA A 272 -12.45 -0.34 -27.82
CA ALA A 272 -11.25 -0.80 -28.51
C ALA A 272 -10.26 -1.59 -27.60
N GLY A 273 -10.51 -1.71 -26.31
CA GLY A 273 -9.56 -2.31 -25.37
C GLY A 273 -10.21 -3.22 -24.34
N ALA A 274 -9.42 -4.14 -23.81
CA ALA A 274 -9.75 -5.02 -22.71
C ALA A 274 -8.56 -5.14 -21.74
N ALA A 275 -8.85 -5.36 -20.45
CA ALA A 275 -7.86 -5.78 -19.47
C ALA A 275 -8.01 -7.28 -19.21
N VAL A 276 -6.88 -7.97 -19.19
CA VAL A 276 -6.78 -9.39 -18.83
C VAL A 276 -6.02 -9.48 -17.51
N VAL A 277 -6.59 -10.15 -16.54
CA VAL A 277 -6.03 -10.25 -15.20
C VAL A 277 -6.00 -11.70 -14.72
N LEU A 278 -4.85 -12.13 -14.19
CA LEU A 278 -4.71 -13.40 -13.47
C LEU A 278 -4.31 -13.09 -12.02
N GLY A 279 -5.00 -13.70 -11.07
CA GLY A 279 -4.69 -13.63 -9.65
C GLY A 279 -4.31 -14.99 -9.07
N PHE A 280 -3.25 -15.01 -8.28
CA PHE A 280 -2.76 -16.22 -7.61
C PHE A 280 -2.59 -15.96 -6.12
N LYS A 281 -3.29 -16.70 -5.28
CA LYS A 281 -3.05 -16.67 -3.83
C LYS A 281 -1.70 -17.33 -3.53
N VAL A 282 -0.88 -16.64 -2.73
CA VAL A 282 0.40 -17.18 -2.25
C VAL A 282 0.17 -17.85 -0.90
N PRO A 283 0.26 -19.17 -0.80
CA PRO A 283 -0.01 -19.86 0.46
C PRO A 283 1.15 -19.71 1.45
N GLY A 284 0.83 -19.71 2.74
CA GLY A 284 1.78 -19.67 3.82
C GLY A 284 1.57 -18.49 4.77
N GLN A 285 2.34 -18.47 5.87
CA GLN A 285 2.29 -17.39 6.83
C GLN A 285 2.96 -16.14 6.25
N LEU A 286 2.28 -15.00 6.28
CA LEU A 286 2.74 -13.78 5.61
C LEU A 286 4.15 -13.34 6.02
N SER A 287 4.49 -13.45 7.31
CA SER A 287 5.83 -13.11 7.82
C SER A 287 6.96 -13.91 7.17
N GLU A 288 6.69 -15.13 6.71
CA GLU A 288 7.65 -16.02 6.09
C GLU A 288 7.68 -15.86 4.57
N ILE A 289 6.49 -15.76 3.95
CA ILE A 289 6.37 -15.77 2.48
C ILE A 289 6.58 -14.40 1.82
N LEU A 290 6.36 -13.29 2.54
CA LEU A 290 6.35 -11.95 1.96
C LEU A 290 7.64 -11.61 1.19
N PRO A 291 8.87 -11.88 1.70
CA PRO A 291 10.08 -11.60 0.95
C PRO A 291 10.17 -12.41 -0.34
N ALA A 292 9.80 -13.69 -0.31
CA ALA A 292 9.82 -14.56 -1.48
C ALA A 292 8.74 -14.16 -2.51
N ALA A 293 7.53 -13.83 -2.05
CA ALA A 293 6.46 -13.31 -2.92
C ALA A 293 6.86 -11.97 -3.57
N PHE A 294 7.58 -11.10 -2.84
CA PHE A 294 8.09 -9.84 -3.38
C PHE A 294 9.15 -10.07 -4.46
N VAL A 295 10.08 -11.01 -4.27
CA VAL A 295 11.05 -11.39 -5.30
C VAL A 295 10.35 -12.02 -6.51
N LEU A 296 9.43 -12.93 -6.28
CA LEU A 296 8.66 -13.60 -7.32
C LEU A 296 7.92 -12.59 -8.21
N GLU A 297 7.22 -11.63 -7.60
CA GLU A 297 6.50 -10.59 -8.31
C GLU A 297 7.45 -9.77 -9.22
N LYS A 298 8.69 -9.47 -8.77
CA LYS A 298 9.66 -8.73 -9.59
C LYS A 298 10.17 -9.54 -10.79
N ILE A 299 10.38 -10.84 -10.64
CA ILE A 299 10.81 -11.68 -11.76
C ILE A 299 9.73 -11.77 -12.82
N VAL A 300 8.48 -11.90 -12.41
CA VAL A 300 7.40 -12.16 -13.36
C VAL A 300 6.91 -10.92 -14.09
N GLY A 301 6.94 -9.74 -13.47
CA GLY A 301 6.24 -8.57 -14.00
C GLY A 301 7.01 -7.28 -14.17
N GLU A 302 8.14 -7.06 -13.50
CA GLU A 302 8.78 -5.72 -13.52
C GLU A 302 9.80 -5.57 -14.64
N GLY A 303 9.42 -4.81 -15.68
CA GLY A 303 10.32 -4.24 -16.69
C GLY A 303 10.87 -5.19 -17.75
N PRO A 304 11.80 -4.68 -18.59
CA PRO A 304 12.42 -5.47 -19.65
C PRO A 304 13.13 -6.72 -19.10
N GLY A 305 12.88 -7.86 -19.71
CA GLY A 305 13.44 -9.14 -19.29
C GLY A 305 12.56 -9.94 -18.34
N SER A 306 11.51 -9.35 -17.75
CA SER A 306 10.50 -10.09 -16.99
C SER A 306 9.70 -11.06 -17.86
N LEU A 307 9.04 -12.01 -17.23
CA LEU A 307 8.28 -13.03 -17.95
C LEU A 307 7.13 -12.42 -18.77
N LEU A 308 6.38 -11.47 -18.18
CA LEU A 308 5.32 -10.76 -18.90
C LEU A 308 5.87 -9.92 -20.06
N TRP A 309 7.04 -9.30 -19.88
CA TRP A 309 7.66 -8.51 -20.96
C TRP A 309 8.03 -9.37 -22.17
N ARG A 310 8.51 -10.59 -21.96
CA ARG A 310 8.78 -11.56 -23.05
C ARG A 310 7.50 -11.89 -23.82
N LEU A 311 6.35 -12.08 -23.14
CA LEU A 311 5.06 -12.28 -23.82
C LEU A 311 4.70 -11.11 -24.77
N ARG A 312 4.98 -9.87 -24.33
CA ARG A 312 4.78 -8.69 -25.18
C ARG A 312 5.67 -8.72 -26.45
N GLN A 313 6.94 -9.07 -26.27
CA GLN A 313 7.90 -9.11 -27.38
C GLN A 313 7.57 -10.21 -28.39
N ASP A 314 7.21 -11.40 -27.90
CA ASP A 314 7.00 -12.58 -28.74
C ASP A 314 5.70 -12.55 -29.52
N LYS A 315 4.62 -12.01 -28.93
CA LYS A 315 3.26 -12.08 -29.49
C LYS A 315 2.59 -10.73 -29.76
N ALA A 316 3.21 -9.61 -29.42
CA ALA A 316 2.66 -8.25 -29.58
C ALA A 316 1.23 -8.08 -29.04
N LEU A 317 0.90 -8.78 -27.94
CA LEU A 317 -0.46 -8.87 -27.37
C LEU A 317 -0.79 -7.78 -26.36
N ALA A 318 0.16 -6.91 -25.98
CA ALA A 318 -0.07 -5.97 -24.87
C ALA A 318 0.45 -4.57 -25.12
N TYR A 319 -0.34 -3.56 -24.74
CA TYR A 319 0.11 -2.16 -24.65
C TYR A 319 0.76 -1.88 -23.31
N ASN A 320 0.11 -2.30 -22.23
CA ASN A 320 0.52 -2.16 -20.85
C ASN A 320 0.49 -3.54 -20.19
N LEU A 321 1.50 -3.88 -19.45
CA LEU A 321 1.58 -5.13 -18.70
C LEU A 321 2.43 -4.93 -17.46
N ASN A 322 2.02 -5.57 -16.38
CA ASN A 322 2.78 -5.56 -15.13
C ASN A 322 2.27 -6.64 -14.16
N SER A 323 2.94 -6.73 -13.02
CA SER A 323 2.48 -7.49 -11.87
C SER A 323 2.31 -6.59 -10.66
N ARG A 324 1.55 -7.08 -9.69
CA ARG A 324 1.41 -6.47 -8.36
C ARG A 324 1.40 -7.56 -7.31
N LEU A 325 2.09 -7.32 -6.21
CA LEU A 325 1.90 -8.08 -4.98
C LEU A 325 0.90 -7.30 -4.10
N GLU A 326 -0.30 -7.84 -3.96
CA GLU A 326 -1.32 -7.31 -3.06
C GLU A 326 -1.39 -8.17 -1.79
N ILE A 327 -1.61 -7.53 -0.66
CA ILE A 327 -1.91 -8.23 0.59
C ILE A 327 -3.29 -7.78 1.04
N ILE A 328 -4.18 -8.74 1.21
CA ILE A 328 -5.58 -8.50 1.53
C ILE A 328 -5.98 -9.49 2.62
N GLY A 329 -6.32 -9.02 3.81
CA GLY A 329 -6.67 -9.91 4.92
C GLY A 329 -5.56 -10.89 5.29
N ARG A 330 -4.31 -10.44 5.26
CA ARG A 330 -3.09 -11.27 5.46
C ARG A 330 -2.82 -12.31 4.37
N GLN A 331 -3.65 -12.39 3.35
CA GLN A 331 -3.41 -13.23 2.19
C GLN A 331 -2.60 -12.48 1.15
N ALA A 332 -1.42 -12.97 0.82
CA ALA A 332 -0.64 -12.48 -0.31
C ALA A 332 -1.26 -12.97 -1.62
N VAL A 333 -1.37 -12.07 -2.59
CA VAL A 333 -1.91 -12.35 -3.93
C VAL A 333 -0.96 -11.74 -4.95
N ILE A 334 -0.46 -12.55 -5.87
CA ILE A 334 0.24 -12.06 -7.07
C ILE A 334 -0.82 -11.83 -8.14
N VAL A 335 -0.90 -10.58 -8.58
CA VAL A 335 -1.80 -10.15 -9.66
C VAL A 335 -0.98 -9.84 -10.88
N LEU A 336 -1.25 -10.52 -11.97
CA LEU A 336 -0.65 -10.30 -13.29
C LEU A 336 -1.70 -9.68 -14.19
N PHE A 337 -1.35 -8.64 -14.91
CA PHE A 337 -2.29 -7.99 -15.80
C PHE A 337 -1.65 -7.50 -17.09
N LEU A 338 -2.45 -7.42 -18.12
CA LEU A 338 -2.14 -6.75 -19.36
C LEU A 338 -3.39 -6.05 -19.93
N GLU A 339 -3.15 -4.99 -20.68
CA GLU A 339 -4.16 -4.29 -21.45
C GLU A 339 -3.89 -4.54 -22.94
N THR A 340 -4.92 -4.90 -23.69
CA THR A 340 -4.82 -5.33 -25.09
C THR A 340 -6.02 -4.83 -25.91
N GLU A 341 -6.01 -5.07 -27.21
CA GLU A 341 -7.18 -4.89 -28.07
C GLU A 341 -8.28 -5.89 -27.67
N ALA A 342 -9.54 -5.46 -27.72
CA ALA A 342 -10.66 -6.28 -27.28
C ALA A 342 -10.76 -7.64 -28.00
N ASN A 343 -10.42 -7.69 -29.29
CA ASN A 343 -10.41 -8.90 -30.10
C ASN A 343 -9.24 -9.86 -29.80
N LYS A 344 -8.22 -9.41 -29.07
CA LYS A 344 -7.04 -10.21 -28.67
C LYS A 344 -7.10 -10.68 -27.21
N ALA A 345 -8.15 -10.30 -26.47
CA ALA A 345 -8.21 -10.57 -25.01
C ALA A 345 -8.16 -12.07 -24.68
N GLU A 346 -8.87 -12.89 -25.43
CA GLU A 346 -8.89 -14.35 -25.23
C GLU A 346 -7.53 -14.99 -25.54
N GLU A 347 -6.91 -14.60 -26.66
CA GLU A 347 -5.55 -15.04 -27.01
C GLU A 347 -4.53 -14.63 -25.95
N ALA A 348 -4.62 -13.40 -25.44
CA ALA A 348 -3.75 -12.90 -24.42
C ALA A 348 -3.91 -13.66 -23.09
N LEU A 349 -5.15 -13.96 -22.70
CA LEU A 349 -5.46 -14.77 -21.52
C LEU A 349 -4.86 -16.17 -21.62
N LEU A 350 -5.08 -16.85 -22.76
CA LEU A 350 -4.52 -18.19 -23.00
C LEU A 350 -2.99 -18.17 -22.96
N ALA A 351 -2.36 -17.19 -23.60
CA ALA A 351 -0.91 -17.06 -23.61
C ALA A 351 -0.33 -16.82 -22.21
N MET A 352 -1.00 -16.03 -21.38
CA MET A 352 -0.61 -15.85 -19.96
C MET A 352 -0.76 -17.17 -19.19
N LYS A 353 -1.90 -17.84 -19.29
CA LYS A 353 -2.16 -19.12 -18.60
C LYS A 353 -1.12 -20.19 -18.96
N GLU A 354 -0.84 -20.37 -20.24
CA GLU A 354 0.16 -21.32 -20.74
C GLU A 354 1.55 -21.00 -20.15
N LYS A 355 1.97 -19.73 -20.22
CA LYS A 355 3.29 -19.31 -19.78
C LYS A 355 3.50 -19.49 -18.28
N PHE A 356 2.51 -19.14 -17.47
CA PHE A 356 2.61 -19.30 -16.01
C PHE A 356 2.41 -20.74 -15.56
N SER A 357 1.60 -21.54 -16.26
CA SER A 357 1.52 -22.99 -16.04
C SER A 357 2.86 -23.69 -16.38
N GLU A 358 3.53 -23.29 -17.46
CA GLU A 358 4.86 -23.78 -17.79
C GLU A 358 5.87 -23.44 -16.68
N LEU A 359 5.89 -22.18 -16.22
CA LEU A 359 6.74 -21.76 -15.12
C LEU A 359 6.49 -22.55 -13.84
N GLY A 360 5.24 -22.88 -13.52
CA GLY A 360 4.88 -23.71 -12.39
C GLY A 360 5.48 -25.13 -12.47
N LYS A 361 5.75 -25.65 -13.67
CA LYS A 361 6.40 -26.95 -13.88
C LYS A 361 7.91 -26.85 -13.86
N THR A 362 8.50 -25.86 -14.54
CA THR A 362 9.95 -25.72 -14.74
C THR A 362 10.64 -25.05 -13.57
N GLY A 363 9.99 -24.04 -12.95
CA GLY A 363 10.62 -23.10 -12.03
C GLY A 363 11.52 -22.10 -12.76
N PHE A 364 12.26 -21.32 -11.99
CA PHE A 364 13.26 -20.37 -12.48
C PHE A 364 14.66 -20.98 -12.50
N GLU A 365 15.47 -20.52 -13.45
CA GLU A 365 16.90 -20.79 -13.46
C GLU A 365 17.62 -19.94 -12.38
N LYS A 366 18.80 -20.40 -11.99
CA LYS A 366 19.63 -19.72 -10.97
C LYS A 366 19.90 -18.25 -11.29
N GLU A 367 20.21 -17.95 -12.54
CA GLU A 367 20.50 -16.57 -12.97
C GLU A 367 19.24 -15.69 -12.95
N GLU A 368 18.06 -16.24 -13.25
CA GLU A 368 16.78 -15.52 -13.14
C GLU A 368 16.48 -15.17 -11.67
N ILE A 369 16.73 -16.08 -10.74
CA ILE A 369 16.55 -15.85 -9.30
C ILE A 369 17.51 -14.78 -8.79
N LYS A 370 18.78 -14.84 -9.20
CA LYS A 370 19.78 -13.84 -8.84
C LYS A 370 19.41 -12.45 -9.35
N TRP A 371 18.95 -12.38 -10.58
CA TRP A 371 18.45 -11.15 -11.19
C TRP A 371 17.20 -10.63 -10.45
N GLY A 372 16.25 -11.51 -10.11
CA GLY A 372 15.04 -11.17 -9.36
C GLY A 372 15.34 -10.61 -7.98
N LYS A 373 16.27 -11.20 -7.24
CA LYS A 373 16.71 -10.67 -5.94
C LYS A 373 17.34 -9.27 -6.09
N MET A 374 18.15 -9.06 -7.14
CA MET A 374 18.73 -7.75 -7.43
C MET A 374 17.63 -6.72 -7.73
N LEU A 375 16.64 -7.07 -8.55
CA LEU A 375 15.50 -6.20 -8.83
C LEU A 375 14.70 -5.89 -7.57
N ALA A 376 14.37 -6.90 -6.78
CA ALA A 376 13.62 -6.73 -5.53
C ALA A 376 14.36 -5.79 -4.56
N ARG A 377 15.66 -6.01 -4.34
CA ARG A 377 16.49 -5.12 -3.53
C ARG A 377 16.50 -3.68 -4.04
N ASN A 378 16.71 -3.50 -5.36
CA ASN A 378 16.77 -2.17 -5.94
C ASN A 378 15.40 -1.48 -5.94
N SER A 379 14.32 -2.22 -6.17
CA SER A 379 12.93 -1.73 -6.08
C SER A 379 12.61 -1.28 -4.66
N TYR A 380 12.93 -2.10 -3.65
CA TYR A 380 12.76 -1.75 -2.24
C TYR A 380 13.56 -0.49 -1.87
N ARG A 381 14.84 -0.41 -2.23
CA ARG A 381 15.69 0.76 -1.97
C ARG A 381 15.12 2.01 -2.62
N ARG A 382 14.73 1.94 -3.90
CA ARG A 382 14.13 3.07 -4.63
C ARG A 382 12.84 3.56 -3.95
N GLN A 383 11.98 2.66 -3.51
CA GLN A 383 10.77 3.01 -2.76
C GLN A 383 11.11 3.64 -1.40
N SER A 384 12.14 3.16 -0.73
CA SER A 384 12.57 3.67 0.58
C SER A 384 13.18 5.08 0.55
N PHE A 385 13.48 5.67 -0.61
CA PHE A 385 13.90 7.07 -0.69
C PHE A 385 12.78 8.06 -0.33
N SER A 386 11.54 7.76 -0.70
CA SER A 386 10.39 8.59 -0.37
C SER A 386 9.92 8.32 1.06
N ARG A 387 9.68 9.37 1.84
CA ARG A 387 9.06 9.30 3.18
C ARG A 387 7.71 8.62 3.12
N ASP A 388 6.88 9.03 2.17
CA ASP A 388 5.53 8.49 1.98
C ASP A 388 5.55 6.99 1.73
N ASN A 389 6.46 6.53 0.87
CA ASN A 389 6.60 5.11 0.58
C ASN A 389 7.10 4.32 1.79
N ARG A 390 8.02 4.88 2.59
CA ARG A 390 8.47 4.25 3.84
C ARG A 390 7.31 4.12 4.83
N LEU A 391 6.58 5.22 5.05
CA LEU A 391 5.42 5.25 5.94
C LEU A 391 4.29 4.34 5.42
N ALA A 392 4.04 4.32 4.11
CA ALA A 392 3.05 3.45 3.50
C ALA A 392 3.41 1.97 3.65
N PHE A 393 4.67 1.60 3.40
CA PHE A 393 5.13 0.21 3.56
C PHE A 393 5.12 -0.22 5.03
N LEU A 394 5.55 0.64 5.95
CA LEU A 394 5.46 0.37 7.38
C LEU A 394 4.00 0.22 7.84
N SER A 395 3.11 1.12 7.39
CA SER A 395 1.67 1.02 7.67
C SER A 395 1.09 -0.31 7.20
N PHE A 396 1.47 -0.73 6.00
CA PHE A 396 1.11 -2.03 5.45
C PHE A 396 1.60 -3.19 6.32
N LEU A 397 2.87 -3.19 6.77
CA LEU A 397 3.41 -4.22 7.65
C LEU A 397 2.65 -4.30 8.98
N LEU A 398 2.40 -3.15 9.61
CA LEU A 398 1.68 -3.06 10.89
C LEU A 398 0.23 -3.52 10.78
N ALA A 399 -0.44 -3.22 9.66
CA ALA A 399 -1.79 -3.70 9.40
C ALA A 399 -1.88 -5.23 9.41
N ASN A 400 -0.78 -5.88 9.01
CA ASN A 400 -0.65 -7.33 8.91
C ASN A 400 0.11 -7.98 10.08
N ASP A 401 0.18 -7.29 11.23
CA ASP A 401 0.86 -7.75 12.46
C ASP A 401 2.37 -8.00 12.31
N LEU A 402 3.00 -7.39 11.29
CA LEU A 402 4.45 -7.37 11.15
C LEU A 402 5.01 -6.12 11.86
N THR A 403 6.20 -6.25 12.43
CA THR A 403 6.79 -5.21 13.29
C THR A 403 7.68 -4.24 12.52
N SER A 404 8.10 -3.15 13.17
CA SER A 404 9.15 -2.27 12.65
C SER A 404 10.49 -3.01 12.45
N ASP A 405 10.80 -4.02 13.28
CA ASP A 405 11.99 -4.86 13.09
C ASP A 405 11.91 -5.68 11.80
N TYR A 406 10.70 -6.10 11.43
CA TYR A 406 10.50 -6.75 10.13
C TYR A 406 10.82 -5.80 8.97
N TYR A 407 10.40 -4.53 9.07
CA TYR A 407 10.78 -3.49 8.12
C TYR A 407 12.29 -3.30 8.06
N ASN A 408 12.94 -3.15 9.21
CA ASN A 408 14.37 -2.91 9.31
C ASN A 408 15.23 -4.06 8.74
N THR A 409 14.73 -5.30 8.81
CA THR A 409 15.43 -6.52 8.34
C THR A 409 14.93 -7.05 7.00
N PHE A 410 14.05 -6.34 6.30
CA PHE A 410 13.39 -6.85 5.09
C PHE A 410 14.38 -7.17 3.95
N LEU A 411 15.42 -6.34 3.77
CA LEU A 411 16.46 -6.59 2.78
C LEU A 411 17.24 -7.89 3.07
N ASP A 412 17.59 -8.13 4.33
CA ASP A 412 18.31 -9.35 4.73
C ASP A 412 17.45 -10.58 4.48
N LYS A 413 16.14 -10.47 4.70
CA LYS A 413 15.18 -11.54 4.39
C LYS A 413 15.10 -11.83 2.88
N ILE A 414 15.17 -10.82 2.02
CA ILE A 414 15.25 -11.01 0.57
C ILE A 414 16.53 -11.75 0.19
N GLU A 415 17.68 -11.38 0.76
CA GLU A 415 18.97 -12.03 0.45
C GLU A 415 19.02 -13.47 0.96
N ALA A 416 18.37 -13.77 2.06
CA ALA A 416 18.34 -15.11 2.66
C ALA A 416 17.47 -16.14 1.90
N ILE A 417 16.67 -15.72 0.90
CA ILE A 417 15.82 -16.64 0.13
C ILE A 417 16.70 -17.61 -0.64
N SER A 418 16.52 -18.92 -0.45
CA SER A 418 17.20 -19.95 -1.24
C SER A 418 16.51 -20.17 -2.60
N GLU A 419 17.29 -20.66 -3.59
CA GLU A 419 16.77 -21.03 -4.92
C GLU A 419 15.68 -22.10 -4.80
N GLU A 420 15.90 -23.08 -3.91
CA GLU A 420 14.94 -24.17 -3.66
C GLU A 420 13.61 -23.65 -3.10
N ASN A 421 13.67 -22.74 -2.10
CA ASN A 421 12.48 -22.16 -1.48
C ASN A 421 11.67 -21.34 -2.47
N LEU A 422 12.33 -20.53 -3.31
CA LEU A 422 11.63 -19.74 -4.32
C LEU A 422 10.98 -20.65 -5.38
N ASN A 423 11.69 -21.65 -5.89
CA ASN A 423 11.15 -22.59 -6.87
C ASN A 423 10.05 -23.48 -6.31
N ARG A 424 10.11 -23.83 -5.03
CA ARG A 424 9.00 -24.51 -4.36
C ARG A 424 7.75 -23.62 -4.32
N LEU A 425 7.92 -22.34 -4.01
CA LEU A 425 6.82 -21.37 -4.01
C LEU A 425 6.22 -21.21 -5.41
N VAL A 426 7.06 -21.08 -6.44
CA VAL A 426 6.64 -20.97 -7.86
C VAL A 426 5.73 -22.13 -8.26
N ARG A 427 6.12 -23.38 -7.95
CA ARG A 427 5.33 -24.58 -8.29
C ARG A 427 3.96 -24.59 -7.63
N ILE A 428 3.85 -24.05 -6.42
CA ILE A 428 2.58 -23.98 -5.69
C ILE A 428 1.72 -22.85 -6.24
N VAL A 429 2.30 -21.66 -6.41
CA VAL A 429 1.56 -20.46 -6.82
C VAL A 429 1.04 -20.57 -8.23
N PHE A 430 1.87 -21.01 -9.17
CA PHE A 430 1.49 -21.09 -10.60
C PHE A 430 0.97 -22.46 -11.04
N HIS A 431 0.44 -23.23 -10.08
CA HIS A 431 -0.32 -24.42 -10.45
C HIS A 431 -1.60 -23.99 -11.21
N PRO A 432 -1.97 -24.66 -12.32
CA PRO A 432 -3.12 -24.26 -13.16
C PRO A 432 -4.43 -24.05 -12.38
N ASP A 433 -4.69 -24.92 -11.39
CA ASP A 433 -5.91 -24.86 -10.57
C ASP A 433 -5.94 -23.68 -9.58
N GLN A 434 -4.85 -22.94 -9.43
CA GLN A 434 -4.75 -21.78 -8.53
C GLN A 434 -5.02 -20.46 -9.25
N ALA A 435 -5.16 -20.48 -10.58
CA ALA A 435 -5.39 -19.28 -11.38
C ALA A 435 -6.83 -18.78 -11.25
N HIS A 436 -7.01 -17.55 -10.78
CA HIS A 436 -8.27 -16.82 -10.85
C HIS A 436 -8.16 -15.81 -11.99
N GLU A 437 -9.00 -15.92 -12.99
CA GLU A 437 -8.94 -15.12 -14.23
C GLU A 437 -10.09 -14.13 -14.36
N VAL A 438 -9.84 -13.01 -15.02
CA VAL A 438 -10.84 -12.02 -15.45
C VAL A 438 -10.49 -11.50 -16.81
#